data_dcac87d11fd7770e4c5ef04b498df864
#
_entry.id   dcac87d11fd7770e4c5ef04b498df864
#
_cell.length_a   1.000
_cell.length_b   1.000
_cell.length_c   1.000
_cell.angle_alpha   90.00
_cell.angle_beta   90.00
_cell.angle_gamma   90.00
#
_symmetry.space_group_name_H-M   'P 1'
#
loop_
_entity.id
_entity.type
_entity.pdbx_description
1 polymer ?
#
loop_
_entity_poly.entity_id
_entity_poly.type
_entity_poly.pdbx_seq_one_letter_code
_entity_poly.pdbx_strand_id
1 'polypeptide(L)'
;MINTIDNPDSFRYNIKLKLGKILSNNKYGDNIERSIYNYSLEKALEYNVIKKWNNPSFITIYINRLKSIYFNLNNPIIKEKILNKTFKTSEIGFMTHQNLLY
;
A
#
# COMPACT_ATOMS: atom_id res chain seq x y z
N MET A 1 -17.71 -0.03 -6.80
CA MET A 1 -16.33 -0.42 -7.14
C MET A 1 -15.71 0.65 -8.03
N ILE A 2 -14.46 0.99 -7.77
CA ILE A 2 -13.72 1.95 -8.60
C ILE A 2 -13.26 1.24 -9.86
N ASN A 3 -13.72 1.69 -11.03
CA ASN A 3 -13.36 1.08 -12.32
C ASN A 3 -12.24 1.82 -13.02
N THR A 4 -12.11 3.13 -12.76
CA THR A 4 -11.04 3.95 -13.33
C THR A 4 -10.59 4.97 -12.30
N ILE A 5 -9.35 5.42 -12.43
CA ILE A 5 -8.78 6.51 -11.64
C ILE A 5 -8.29 7.56 -12.62
N ASP A 6 -8.99 8.68 -12.69
CA ASP A 6 -8.75 9.71 -13.70
C ASP A 6 -7.50 10.54 -13.40
N ASN A 7 -7.20 10.73 -12.11
CA ASN A 7 -6.00 11.46 -11.68
C ASN A 7 -5.20 10.58 -10.70
N PRO A 8 -4.35 9.69 -11.22
CA PRO A 8 -3.57 8.78 -10.36
C PRO A 8 -2.65 9.49 -9.37
N ASP A 9 -2.04 10.58 -9.78
CA ASP A 9 -1.11 11.32 -8.90
C ASP A 9 -1.84 11.88 -7.68
N SER A 10 -2.99 12.48 -7.88
CA SER A 10 -3.82 13.00 -6.79
C SER A 10 -4.35 11.87 -5.89
N PHE A 11 -4.81 10.79 -6.51
CA PHE A 11 -5.29 9.61 -5.79
C PHE A 11 -4.20 9.04 -4.89
N ARG A 12 -3.01 8.81 -5.43
CA ARG A 12 -1.88 8.26 -4.69
C ARG A 12 -1.39 9.21 -3.61
N TYR A 13 -1.39 10.52 -3.89
CA TYR A 13 -1.01 11.52 -2.90
C TYR A 13 -1.94 11.47 -1.67
N ASN A 14 -3.24 11.36 -1.89
CA ASN A 14 -4.21 11.23 -0.81
C ASN A 14 -3.99 9.95 0.01
N ILE A 15 -3.64 8.86 -0.63
CA ILE A 15 -3.30 7.61 0.07
C ILE A 15 -2.05 7.79 0.94
N LYS A 16 -1.02 8.44 0.40
CA LYS A 16 0.21 8.74 1.15
C LYS A 16 -0.08 9.53 2.42
N LEU A 17 -0.94 10.54 2.31
CA LEU A 17 -1.32 11.36 3.45
C LEU A 17 -2.08 10.56 4.51
N LYS A 18 -3.00 9.70 4.09
CA LYS A 18 -3.76 8.85 5.02
C LYS A 18 -2.85 7.89 5.76
N LEU A 19 -1.93 7.24 5.07
CA LEU A 19 -0.97 6.32 5.69
C LEU A 19 -0.01 7.06 6.62
N GLY A 20 0.46 8.22 6.20
CA GLY A 20 1.33 9.07 7.01
C GLY A 20 0.63 9.55 8.28
N LYS A 21 -0.65 9.83 8.22
CA LYS A 21 -1.44 10.25 9.37
C LYS A 21 -1.53 9.15 10.42
N ILE A 22 -1.73 7.90 10.00
CA ILE A 22 -1.79 6.75 10.92
C ILE A 22 -0.48 6.64 11.71
N LEU A 23 0.66 6.85 11.05
CA LEU A 23 1.99 6.69 11.65
C LEU A 23 2.55 8.00 12.21
N SER A 24 1.83 9.10 12.06
CA SER A 24 2.31 10.45 12.38
C SER A 24 3.65 10.76 11.71
N ASN A 25 3.83 10.28 10.48
CA ASN A 25 5.07 10.43 9.73
C ASN A 25 4.78 10.34 8.22
N ASN A 26 4.81 11.48 7.55
CA ASN A 26 4.49 11.55 6.11
C ASN A 26 5.49 10.80 5.24
N LYS A 27 6.76 10.76 5.63
CA LYS A 27 7.78 10.03 4.91
C LYS A 27 7.51 8.53 4.94
N TYR A 28 7.07 8.01 6.09
CA TYR A 28 6.70 6.60 6.21
C TYR A 28 5.47 6.30 5.37
N GLY A 29 4.49 7.20 5.35
CA GLY A 29 3.32 7.06 4.50
C GLY A 29 3.68 6.98 3.03
N ASP A 30 4.57 7.86 2.58
CA ASP A 30 5.06 7.86 1.20
C ASP A 30 5.76 6.56 0.85
N ASN A 31 6.65 6.08 1.71
CA ASN A 31 7.39 4.84 1.47
C ASN A 31 6.47 3.62 1.44
N ILE A 32 5.47 3.57 2.31
CA ILE A 32 4.53 2.46 2.35
C ILE A 32 3.65 2.46 1.12
N GLU A 33 3.11 3.61 0.71
CA GLU A 33 2.32 3.70 -0.50
C GLU A 33 3.12 3.25 -1.73
N ARG A 34 4.37 3.69 -1.80
CA ARG A 34 5.26 3.30 -2.91
C ARG A 34 5.50 1.80 -2.92
N SER A 35 5.65 1.17 -1.75
CA SER A 35 5.81 -0.28 -1.67
C SER A 35 4.55 -1.03 -2.11
N ILE A 36 3.36 -0.50 -1.80
CA ILE A 36 2.09 -1.05 -2.27
C ILE A 36 2.01 -0.96 -3.80
N TYR A 37 2.39 0.17 -4.35
CA TYR A 37 2.42 0.36 -5.81
C TYR A 37 3.39 -0.62 -6.48
N ASN A 38 4.59 -0.76 -5.94
CA ASN A 38 5.59 -1.70 -6.48
C ASN A 38 5.10 -3.14 -6.40
N TYR A 39 4.45 -3.53 -5.30
CA TYR A 39 3.80 -4.84 -5.19
C TYR A 39 2.77 -5.03 -6.31
N SER A 40 1.97 -3.99 -6.56
CA SER A 40 0.92 -4.05 -7.58
C SER A 40 1.50 -4.23 -8.99
N LEU A 41 2.63 -3.58 -9.27
CA LEU A 41 3.32 -3.74 -10.55
C LEU A 41 3.84 -5.17 -10.73
N GLU A 42 4.41 -5.77 -9.69
CA GLU A 42 4.91 -7.15 -9.75
C GLU A 42 3.77 -8.15 -9.95
N LYS A 43 2.67 -7.97 -9.23
CA LYS A 43 1.50 -8.85 -9.38
C LYS A 43 0.85 -8.72 -10.74
N ALA A 44 0.78 -7.50 -11.27
CA ALA A 44 0.26 -7.27 -12.62
C ALA A 44 1.11 -7.99 -13.66
N LEU A 45 2.43 -7.96 -13.51
CA LEU A 45 3.34 -8.69 -14.41
C LEU A 45 3.11 -10.19 -14.29
N GLU A 46 3.01 -10.72 -13.07
CA GLU A 46 2.78 -12.14 -12.82
C GLU A 46 1.48 -12.65 -13.43
N TYR A 47 0.42 -11.86 -13.38
CA TYR A 47 -0.91 -12.24 -13.88
C TYR A 47 -1.20 -11.73 -15.30
N ASN A 48 -0.22 -11.15 -15.98
CA ASN A 48 -0.39 -10.57 -17.32
C ASN A 48 -1.49 -9.50 -17.37
N VAL A 49 -1.56 -8.68 -16.34
CA VAL A 49 -2.50 -7.56 -16.23
C VAL A 49 -1.83 -6.28 -16.70
N ILE A 50 -2.54 -5.51 -17.53
CA ILE A 50 -2.03 -4.23 -18.02
C ILE A 50 -1.98 -3.21 -16.89
N LYS A 51 -0.80 -2.61 -16.65
CA LYS A 51 -0.51 -1.71 -15.53
C LYS A 51 -0.98 -0.28 -15.82
N LYS A 52 -2.29 -0.11 -15.93
CA LYS A 52 -2.91 1.20 -16.20
C LYS A 52 -4.01 1.49 -15.21
N TRP A 53 -4.13 2.76 -14.83
CA TRP A 53 -5.14 3.21 -13.86
C TRP A 53 -6.56 3.29 -14.45
N ASN A 54 -6.74 2.96 -15.70
CA ASN A 54 -8.05 2.76 -16.31
C ASN A 54 -8.39 1.28 -16.50
N ASN A 55 -7.56 0.39 -15.98
CA ASN A 55 -7.77 -1.05 -16.01
C ASN A 55 -8.31 -1.52 -14.68
N PRO A 56 -9.59 -1.96 -14.59
CA PRO A 56 -10.17 -2.41 -13.32
C PRO A 56 -9.39 -3.54 -12.64
N SER A 57 -8.77 -4.43 -13.43
CA SER A 57 -7.98 -5.53 -12.87
C SER A 57 -6.75 -5.01 -12.13
N PHE A 58 -6.05 -4.03 -12.70
CA PHE A 58 -4.89 -3.42 -12.03
C PHE A 58 -5.32 -2.66 -10.76
N ILE A 59 -6.39 -1.87 -10.87
CA ILE A 59 -6.92 -1.13 -9.74
C ILE A 59 -7.31 -2.07 -8.60
N THR A 60 -7.92 -3.22 -8.92
CA THR A 60 -8.29 -4.22 -7.92
C THR A 60 -7.08 -4.77 -7.18
N ILE A 61 -5.98 -5.05 -7.88
CA ILE A 61 -4.73 -5.51 -7.27
C ILE A 61 -4.24 -4.48 -6.25
N TYR A 62 -4.18 -3.21 -6.65
CA TYR A 62 -3.70 -2.12 -5.79
C TYR A 62 -4.63 -1.92 -4.58
N ILE A 63 -5.93 -1.80 -4.81
CA ILE A 63 -6.91 -1.53 -3.75
C ILE A 63 -6.96 -2.67 -2.73
N ASN A 64 -6.91 -3.92 -3.18
CA ASN A 64 -6.93 -5.06 -2.26
C ASN A 64 -5.70 -5.07 -1.37
N ARG A 65 -4.53 -4.78 -1.92
CA ARG A 65 -3.30 -4.69 -1.11
C ARG A 65 -3.37 -3.51 -0.16
N LEU A 66 -3.84 -2.37 -0.63
CA LEU A 66 -3.99 -1.17 0.20
C LEU A 66 -4.91 -1.45 1.39
N LYS A 67 -6.06 -2.08 1.16
CA LYS A 67 -6.99 -2.42 2.25
C LYS A 67 -6.35 -3.33 3.29
N SER A 68 -5.62 -4.34 2.85
CA SER A 68 -4.93 -5.26 3.75
C SER A 68 -3.90 -4.53 4.61
N ILE A 69 -3.07 -3.70 4.00
CA ILE A 69 -2.04 -2.94 4.72
C ILE A 69 -2.68 -1.93 5.66
N TYR A 70 -3.68 -1.19 5.18
CA TYR A 70 -4.39 -0.20 5.98
C TYR A 70 -5.01 -0.82 7.23
N PHE A 71 -5.65 -1.98 7.09
CA PHE A 71 -6.22 -2.72 8.20
C PHE A 71 -5.16 -3.08 9.24
N ASN A 72 -4.02 -3.59 8.78
CA ASN A 72 -2.94 -3.99 9.67
C ASN A 72 -2.26 -2.81 10.35
N LEU A 73 -2.16 -1.66 9.69
CA LEU A 73 -1.55 -0.46 10.28
C LEU A 73 -2.33 0.09 11.46
N ASN A 74 -3.60 -0.27 11.61
CA ASN A 74 -4.38 0.13 12.78
C ASN A 74 -4.09 -0.72 14.02
N ASN A 75 -3.31 -1.79 13.88
CA ASN A 75 -2.89 -2.61 14.99
C ASN A 75 -1.70 -1.92 15.71
N PRO A 76 -1.82 -1.62 17.04
CA PRO A 76 -0.75 -0.93 17.76
C PRO A 76 0.59 -1.66 17.74
N ILE A 77 0.57 -2.99 17.75
CA ILE A 77 1.80 -3.81 17.71
C ILE A 77 2.53 -3.60 16.39
N ILE A 78 1.79 -3.59 15.29
CA ILE A 78 2.36 -3.38 13.95
C ILE A 78 2.89 -1.96 13.82
N LYS A 79 2.15 -0.95 14.30
CA LYS A 79 2.63 0.43 14.34
C LYS A 79 3.95 0.55 15.07
N GLU A 80 4.05 -0.07 16.24
CA GLU A 80 5.26 -0.05 17.04
C GLU A 80 6.44 -0.64 16.29
N LYS A 81 6.25 -1.77 15.62
CA LYS A 81 7.30 -2.42 14.83
C LYS A 81 7.78 -1.55 13.67
N ILE A 82 6.91 -0.73 13.10
CA ILE A 82 7.28 0.22 12.06
C ILE A 82 8.05 1.39 12.67
N LEU A 83 7.54 1.95 13.77
CA LEU A 83 8.14 3.13 14.39
C LEU A 83 9.49 2.82 15.02
N ASN A 84 9.70 1.61 15.55
CA ASN A 84 10.99 1.18 16.10
C ASN A 84 11.92 0.57 15.05
N LYS A 85 11.53 0.63 13.76
CA LYS A 85 12.31 0.17 12.61
C LYS A 85 12.55 -1.33 12.54
N THR A 86 11.74 -2.14 13.24
CA THR A 86 11.74 -3.59 13.07
C THR A 86 11.33 -3.96 11.64
N PHE A 87 10.35 -3.25 11.09
CA PHE A 87 9.95 -3.38 9.68
C PHE A 87 10.43 -2.17 8.89
N LYS A 88 10.96 -2.42 7.69
CA LYS A 88 11.29 -1.36 6.74
C LYS A 88 10.03 -0.92 6.01
N THR A 89 9.76 0.39 6.00
CA THR A 89 8.57 0.92 5.34
C THR A 89 8.52 0.58 3.84
N SER A 90 9.67 0.46 3.20
CA SER A 90 9.76 0.08 1.79
C SER A 90 9.35 -1.36 1.50
N GLU A 91 9.23 -2.20 2.52
CA GLU A 91 8.87 -3.60 2.39
C GLU A 91 7.44 -3.90 2.84
N ILE A 92 6.78 -2.97 3.51
CA ILE A 92 5.45 -3.19 4.11
C ILE A 92 4.43 -3.63 3.06
N GLY A 93 4.46 -3.04 1.87
CA GLY A 93 3.52 -3.40 0.80
C GLY A 93 3.61 -4.84 0.33
N PHE A 94 4.74 -5.50 0.58
CA PHE A 94 4.98 -6.89 0.20
C PHE A 94 4.70 -7.88 1.33
N MET A 95 4.39 -7.40 2.54
CA MET A 95 4.19 -8.25 3.70
C MET A 95 2.75 -8.75 3.77
N THR A 96 2.58 -10.03 4.09
CA THR A 96 1.26 -10.59 4.37
C THR A 96 0.83 -10.23 5.78
N HIS A 97 -0.46 -10.42 6.08
CA HIS A 97 -0.97 -10.27 7.44
C HIS A 97 -0.15 -11.09 8.44
N GLN A 98 0.18 -12.32 8.05
CA GLN A 98 0.96 -13.23 8.88
C GLN A 98 2.38 -12.72 9.11
N ASN A 99 3.04 -12.16 8.07
CA ASN A 99 4.37 -11.56 8.21
C ASN A 99 4.35 -10.38 9.17
N LEU A 100 3.28 -9.58 9.14
CA LEU A 100 3.18 -8.38 9.97
C LEU A 100 2.98 -8.73 11.45
N LEU A 101 2.26 -9.82 11.74
CA LEU A 101 1.98 -10.25 13.11
C LEU A 101 3.12 -11.05 13.74
N TYR A 102 3.85 -11.77 12.95
CA TYR A 102 4.94 -12.63 13.38
C TYR A 102 6.25 -12.20 12.78
#